data_fa4db2dc780ab1936a7b8e6c33789582
#
_entry.id   fa4db2dc780ab1936a7b8e6c33789582
#
_cell.length_a   1.000
_cell.length_b   1.000
_cell.length_c   1.000
_cell.angle_alpha   90.00
_cell.angle_beta   90.00
_cell.angle_gamma   90.00
#
_symmetry.space_group_name_H-M   'P 1'
#
loop_
_entity.id
_entity.type
_entity.pdbx_description
1 polymer ?
#
loop_
_entity_poly.entity_id
_entity_poly.type
_entity_poly.pdbx_seq_one_letter_code
_entity_poly.pdbx_strand_id
1 'polypeptide(L)'
;MCIRDRTWNINYPSVVKNYINITPPGGGTVVPIQNLICDIRVLGLGVTTQNSNGSINYIETKAQIKYNGSASWTTLYDGKETDTLVQQQGIVKTYTVTANKPIDFGGQYYYNNAWSTFRSSTSSPTLVWALVNGDTCPNRVPDYNAPSLETFLKNYLDSSNKVRIGPMDVIIFMELTHTVTTDVGYDQQDCVLLVSFRTS
;
A
#
# COMPACT_ATOMS: atom_id res chain seq x y z
N MET A 1 -23.54 -16.97 -33.47
CA MET A 1 -22.84 -17.60 -32.35
C MET A 1 -21.97 -16.54 -31.71
N CYS A 2 -22.44 -15.96 -30.60
CA CYS A 2 -21.74 -14.85 -29.93
C CYS A 2 -20.72 -15.46 -28.97
N ILE A 3 -19.43 -15.25 -29.23
CA ILE A 3 -18.37 -15.62 -28.28
C ILE A 3 -18.35 -14.52 -27.24
N ARG A 4 -19.17 -14.67 -26.19
CA ARG A 4 -19.10 -13.86 -24.98
C ARG A 4 -18.12 -14.51 -24.02
N ASP A 5 -17.32 -13.68 -23.39
CA ASP A 5 -16.60 -13.92 -22.13
C ASP A 5 -15.40 -14.90 -22.18
N ARG A 6 -14.39 -14.55 -22.98
CA ARG A 6 -13.03 -14.92 -22.60
C ARG A 6 -12.39 -13.71 -21.90
N THR A 7 -12.52 -13.68 -20.59
CA THR A 7 -11.62 -12.88 -19.75
C THR A 7 -10.23 -13.48 -19.90
N TRP A 8 -9.37 -12.80 -20.67
CA TRP A 8 -7.96 -13.15 -20.75
C TRP A 8 -7.33 -12.76 -19.41
N ASN A 9 -7.12 -13.72 -18.53
CA ASN A 9 -6.34 -13.54 -17.32
C ASN A 9 -4.86 -13.57 -17.74
N ILE A 10 -4.33 -12.44 -18.23
CA ILE A 10 -2.92 -12.34 -18.57
C ILE A 10 -2.17 -12.14 -17.25
N ASN A 11 -1.53 -13.20 -16.78
CA ASN A 11 -0.66 -13.15 -15.63
C ASN A 11 0.75 -12.77 -16.12
N TYR A 12 1.10 -11.48 -16.04
CA TYR A 12 2.46 -11.04 -16.36
C TYR A 12 3.38 -11.36 -15.19
N PRO A 13 4.54 -12.00 -15.41
CA PRO A 13 5.54 -12.11 -14.34
C PRO A 13 5.98 -10.70 -13.92
N SER A 14 6.28 -10.54 -12.62
CA SER A 14 6.88 -9.31 -12.15
C SER A 14 8.25 -9.11 -12.80
N VAL A 15 8.45 -7.99 -13.46
CA VAL A 15 9.76 -7.59 -14.01
C VAL A 15 10.41 -6.50 -13.17
N VAL A 16 9.66 -5.87 -12.25
CA VAL A 16 10.17 -4.80 -11.39
C VAL A 16 11.36 -5.25 -10.53
N LYS A 17 11.44 -6.54 -10.18
CA LYS A 17 12.59 -7.14 -9.46
C LYS A 17 13.92 -7.03 -10.22
N ASN A 18 13.90 -6.73 -11.52
CA ASN A 18 15.10 -6.45 -12.29
C ASN A 18 15.57 -4.98 -12.14
N TYR A 19 14.78 -4.15 -11.50
CA TYR A 19 14.98 -2.70 -11.38
C TYR A 19 15.04 -2.20 -9.93
N ILE A 20 14.57 -3.02 -8.99
CA ILE A 20 14.53 -2.70 -7.56
C ILE A 20 14.90 -3.91 -6.71
N ASN A 21 15.34 -3.64 -5.49
CA ASN A 21 15.39 -4.61 -4.39
C ASN A 21 14.40 -4.20 -3.30
N ILE A 22 13.80 -5.17 -2.61
CA ILE A 22 13.00 -4.95 -1.40
C ILE A 22 13.83 -5.43 -0.21
N THR A 23 14.00 -4.56 0.80
CA THR A 23 14.86 -4.81 1.96
C THR A 23 14.16 -4.46 3.29
N PRO A 24 14.32 -5.27 4.33
CA PRO A 24 14.74 -6.69 4.22
C PRO A 24 13.73 -7.48 3.37
N PRO A 25 14.03 -8.72 2.97
CA PRO A 25 13.01 -9.58 2.34
C PRO A 25 11.75 -9.62 3.18
N GLY A 26 10.59 -9.29 2.57
CA GLY A 26 9.32 -9.13 3.30
C GLY A 26 9.21 -7.83 4.10
N GLY A 27 10.08 -6.86 3.91
CA GLY A 27 9.98 -5.52 4.49
C GLY A 27 9.37 -4.51 3.52
N GLY A 28 9.33 -3.24 3.94
CA GLY A 28 8.66 -2.15 3.21
C GLY A 28 9.59 -1.14 2.54
N THR A 29 10.92 -1.33 2.58
CA THR A 29 11.89 -0.45 1.93
C THR A 29 12.19 -0.92 0.51
N VAL A 30 12.04 -0.03 -0.46
CA VAL A 30 12.33 -0.29 -1.88
C VAL A 30 13.63 0.43 -2.28
N VAL A 31 14.59 -0.29 -2.87
CA VAL A 31 15.86 0.27 -3.31
C VAL A 31 16.00 0.13 -4.82
N PRO A 32 15.85 1.22 -5.60
CA PRO A 32 16.11 1.19 -7.04
C PRO A 32 17.57 0.82 -7.36
N ILE A 33 17.80 -0.02 -8.36
CA ILE A 33 19.17 -0.35 -8.82
C ILE A 33 19.62 0.57 -9.97
N GLN A 34 18.70 1.34 -10.54
CA GLN A 34 18.96 2.39 -11.52
C GLN A 34 18.03 3.57 -11.27
N ASN A 35 18.26 4.70 -11.96
CA ASN A 35 17.33 5.84 -11.88
C ASN A 35 16.00 5.47 -12.52
N LEU A 36 14.90 5.75 -11.81
CA LEU A 36 13.54 5.46 -12.25
C LEU A 36 12.64 6.66 -11.98
N ILE A 37 11.50 6.66 -12.64
CA ILE A 37 10.36 7.51 -12.28
C ILE A 37 9.35 6.59 -11.60
N CYS A 38 8.74 7.05 -10.49
CA CYS A 38 7.67 6.33 -9.84
C CYS A 38 6.43 7.21 -9.71
N ASP A 39 5.28 6.67 -10.10
CA ASP A 39 3.96 7.24 -9.89
C ASP A 39 3.31 6.53 -8.71
N ILE A 40 2.80 7.30 -7.73
CA ILE A 40 2.24 6.77 -6.49
C ILE A 40 0.74 7.05 -6.45
N ARG A 41 -0.04 6.02 -6.11
CA ARG A 41 -1.49 6.07 -5.88
C ARG A 41 -1.81 5.61 -4.47
N VAL A 42 -2.83 6.19 -3.86
CA VAL A 42 -3.47 5.63 -2.67
C VAL A 42 -4.59 4.71 -3.15
N LEU A 43 -4.50 3.43 -2.81
CA LEU A 43 -5.52 2.44 -3.16
C LEU A 43 -6.64 2.39 -2.13
N GLY A 44 -6.33 2.66 -0.87
CA GLY A 44 -7.29 2.70 0.21
C GLY A 44 -6.69 3.15 1.54
N LEU A 45 -7.56 3.66 2.43
CA LEU A 45 -7.28 4.13 3.78
C LEU A 45 -8.23 3.45 4.75
N GLY A 46 -7.82 2.29 5.30
CA GLY A 46 -8.68 1.38 6.06
C GLY A 46 -8.87 1.72 7.54
N VAL A 47 -8.23 2.78 8.06
CA VAL A 47 -8.41 3.14 9.48
C VAL A 47 -9.84 3.59 9.74
N THR A 48 -10.53 2.88 10.63
CA THR A 48 -11.94 3.13 10.93
C THR A 48 -12.24 3.07 12.42
N THR A 49 -13.38 3.64 12.80
CA THR A 49 -14.04 3.40 14.07
C THR A 49 -15.49 3.00 13.84
N GLN A 50 -16.03 2.18 14.71
CA GLN A 50 -17.44 1.80 14.68
C GLN A 50 -18.22 2.54 15.76
N ASN A 51 -19.31 3.18 15.37
CA ASN A 51 -20.25 3.83 16.28
C ASN A 51 -21.14 2.79 16.98
N SER A 52 -21.80 3.19 18.06
CA SER A 52 -22.75 2.35 18.80
C SER A 52 -23.93 1.83 17.96
N ASN A 53 -24.28 2.53 16.88
CA ASN A 53 -25.31 2.12 15.92
C ASN A 53 -24.80 1.20 14.80
N GLY A 54 -23.53 0.78 14.86
CA GLY A 54 -22.90 -0.08 13.85
C GLY A 54 -22.34 0.66 12.62
N SER A 55 -22.54 1.98 12.51
CA SER A 55 -21.98 2.74 11.38
C SER A 55 -20.46 2.88 11.50
N ILE A 56 -19.78 2.86 10.34
CA ILE A 56 -18.32 3.01 10.23
C ILE A 56 -17.99 4.46 9.94
N ASN A 57 -17.01 5.00 10.67
CA ASN A 57 -16.39 6.28 10.39
C ASN A 57 -14.96 6.06 9.91
N TYR A 58 -14.63 6.58 8.73
CA TYR A 58 -13.26 6.61 8.24
C TYR A 58 -12.46 7.70 8.94
N ILE A 59 -11.28 7.31 9.39
CA ILE A 59 -10.35 8.16 10.12
C ILE A 59 -9.35 8.81 9.16
N GLU A 60 -9.05 10.09 9.39
CA GLU A 60 -8.03 10.81 8.63
C GLU A 60 -6.67 10.12 8.78
N THR A 61 -6.07 9.77 7.65
CA THR A 61 -4.83 8.99 7.58
C THR A 61 -3.82 9.71 6.69
N LYS A 62 -2.59 9.79 7.17
CA LYS A 62 -1.47 10.44 6.48
C LYS A 62 -0.46 9.40 6.02
N ALA A 63 -0.25 9.33 4.71
CA ALA A 63 0.82 8.55 4.07
C ALA A 63 2.02 9.46 3.78
N GLN A 64 3.21 8.97 4.07
CA GLN A 64 4.46 9.70 3.88
C GLN A 64 5.54 8.84 3.21
N ILE A 65 6.47 9.52 2.54
CA ILE A 65 7.63 8.91 1.86
C ILE A 65 8.92 9.60 2.29
N LYS A 66 9.99 8.82 2.32
CA LYS A 66 11.35 9.31 2.42
C LYS A 66 12.17 8.67 1.31
N TYR A 67 12.87 9.46 0.49
CA TYR A 67 13.53 8.99 -0.73
C TYR A 67 14.77 9.81 -1.08
N ASN A 68 15.59 9.31 -1.98
CA ASN A 68 16.81 9.96 -2.49
C ASN A 68 17.81 10.36 -1.41
N GLY A 69 17.84 9.64 -0.26
CA GLY A 69 18.72 9.94 0.85
C GLY A 69 18.28 11.14 1.71
N SER A 70 17.05 11.62 1.54
CA SER A 70 16.48 12.65 2.42
C SER A 70 16.47 12.18 3.87
N ALA A 71 16.76 13.09 4.80
CA ALA A 71 16.56 12.84 6.23
C ALA A 71 15.10 13.05 6.67
N SER A 72 14.31 13.78 5.88
CA SER A 72 12.94 14.20 6.21
C SER A 72 11.90 13.39 5.46
N TRP A 73 10.78 13.13 6.11
CA TRP A 73 9.58 12.57 5.53
C TRP A 73 8.78 13.63 4.77
N THR A 74 8.25 13.26 3.60
CA THR A 74 7.39 14.09 2.76
C THR A 74 6.00 13.50 2.73
N THR A 75 4.97 14.31 2.95
CA THR A 75 3.58 13.85 2.84
C THR A 75 3.23 13.52 1.40
N LEU A 76 2.80 12.28 1.19
CA LEU A 76 2.22 11.79 -0.06
C LEU A 76 0.75 12.17 -0.15
N TYR A 77 0.03 11.85 0.90
CA TYR A 77 -1.40 12.06 1.02
C TYR A 77 -1.80 12.28 2.48
N ASP A 78 -2.86 13.06 2.68
CA ASP A 78 -3.46 13.36 3.98
C ASP A 78 -4.96 13.49 3.76
N GLY A 79 -5.76 12.54 4.27
CA GLY A 79 -7.20 12.51 4.05
C GLY A 79 -7.86 11.21 4.49
N LYS A 80 -9.02 10.91 3.90
CA LYS A 80 -9.87 9.78 4.28
C LYS A 80 -10.18 8.87 3.09
N GLU A 81 -10.62 7.64 3.38
CA GLU A 81 -11.08 6.68 2.37
C GLU A 81 -12.16 7.28 1.46
N THR A 82 -13.04 8.13 1.98
CA THR A 82 -14.14 8.76 1.24
C THR A 82 -13.72 9.86 0.27
N ASP A 83 -12.46 10.25 0.27
CA ASP A 83 -11.98 11.32 -0.62
C ASP A 83 -11.98 10.87 -2.08
N THR A 84 -12.43 11.75 -2.97
CA THR A 84 -12.58 11.46 -4.40
C THR A 84 -11.30 10.90 -5.03
N LEU A 85 -10.12 11.43 -4.65
CA LEU A 85 -8.85 11.00 -5.21
C LEU A 85 -8.49 9.57 -4.79
N VAL A 86 -8.84 9.16 -3.56
CA VAL A 86 -8.68 7.79 -3.07
C VAL A 86 -9.65 6.86 -3.79
N GLN A 87 -10.93 7.22 -3.86
CA GLN A 87 -11.97 6.43 -4.53
C GLN A 87 -11.69 6.22 -6.02
N GLN A 88 -11.04 7.17 -6.67
CA GLN A 88 -10.62 7.07 -8.08
C GLN A 88 -9.24 6.41 -8.25
N GLN A 89 -8.52 6.14 -7.16
CA GLN A 89 -7.14 5.61 -7.16
C GLN A 89 -6.22 6.41 -8.08
N GLY A 90 -6.39 7.74 -8.05
CA GLY A 90 -5.62 8.68 -8.87
C GLY A 90 -4.15 8.77 -8.43
N ILE A 91 -3.29 9.24 -9.34
CA ILE A 91 -1.89 9.52 -8.98
C ILE A 91 -1.83 10.69 -8.02
N VAL A 92 -1.31 10.47 -6.82
CA VAL A 92 -1.14 11.53 -5.81
C VAL A 92 0.19 12.24 -5.97
N LYS A 93 1.24 11.54 -6.39
CA LYS A 93 2.60 12.08 -6.59
C LYS A 93 3.36 11.31 -7.66
N THR A 94 4.29 12.01 -8.31
CA THR A 94 5.31 11.44 -9.21
C THR A 94 6.68 11.90 -8.75
N TYR A 95 7.63 10.98 -8.65
CA TYR A 95 9.01 11.28 -8.25
C TYR A 95 10.02 10.66 -9.21
N THR A 96 11.15 11.35 -9.41
CA THR A 96 12.36 10.71 -9.93
C THR A 96 13.14 10.15 -8.73
N VAL A 97 13.45 8.87 -8.77
CA VAL A 97 14.17 8.17 -7.71
C VAL A 97 15.55 7.73 -8.22
N THR A 98 16.54 7.89 -7.36
CA THR A 98 17.96 7.70 -7.70
C THR A 98 18.40 6.28 -7.38
N ALA A 99 19.23 5.70 -8.25
CA ALA A 99 19.86 4.40 -8.05
C ALA A 99 20.53 4.28 -6.67
N ASN A 100 20.35 3.14 -6.02
CA ASN A 100 20.93 2.78 -4.72
C ASN A 100 20.53 3.73 -3.57
N LYS A 101 19.46 4.51 -3.73
CA LYS A 101 18.89 5.31 -2.65
C LYS A 101 17.57 4.69 -2.20
N PRO A 102 17.44 4.34 -0.90
CA PRO A 102 16.22 3.72 -0.41
C PRO A 102 15.01 4.65 -0.53
N ILE A 103 13.87 4.03 -0.75
CA ILE A 103 12.54 4.62 -0.68
C ILE A 103 11.84 3.96 0.49
N ASP A 104 11.54 4.73 1.51
CA ASP A 104 10.84 4.29 2.71
C ASP A 104 9.43 4.85 2.72
N PHE A 105 8.49 4.05 3.20
CA PHE A 105 7.09 4.42 3.35
C PHE A 105 6.70 4.39 4.82
N GLY A 106 5.74 5.24 5.19
CA GLY A 106 5.20 5.28 6.54
C GLY A 106 3.92 6.08 6.60
N GLY A 107 3.25 5.97 7.75
CA GLY A 107 1.98 6.65 7.97
C GLY A 107 1.64 6.82 9.44
N GLN A 108 0.55 7.52 9.65
CA GLN A 108 -0.09 7.77 10.93
C GLN A 108 -1.55 8.16 10.69
N TYR A 109 -2.39 8.05 11.72
CA TYR A 109 -3.80 8.45 11.66
C TYR A 109 -4.12 9.48 12.73
N TYR A 110 -5.17 10.28 12.51
CA TYR A 110 -5.61 11.33 13.42
C TYR A 110 -6.85 10.89 14.19
N TYR A 111 -6.70 10.68 15.49
CA TYR A 111 -7.80 10.24 16.35
C TYR A 111 -7.71 10.92 17.73
N ASN A 112 -8.87 11.23 18.32
CA ASN A 112 -8.95 11.91 19.62
C ASN A 112 -8.12 13.20 19.70
N ASN A 113 -8.18 14.04 18.64
CA ASN A 113 -7.46 15.30 18.51
C ASN A 113 -5.93 15.19 18.53
N ALA A 114 -5.38 14.04 18.16
CA ALA A 114 -3.95 13.82 18.08
C ALA A 114 -3.58 12.89 16.91
N TRP A 115 -2.39 13.11 16.33
CA TRP A 115 -1.78 12.13 15.44
C TRP A 115 -1.26 10.95 16.24
N SER A 116 -1.50 9.74 15.73
CA SER A 116 -0.97 8.50 16.30
C SER A 116 0.57 8.45 16.19
N THR A 117 1.18 7.47 16.83
CA THR A 117 2.60 7.16 16.61
C THR A 117 2.85 6.90 15.13
N PHE A 118 3.82 7.62 14.55
CA PHE A 118 4.26 7.41 13.18
C PHE A 118 4.94 6.04 13.05
N ARG A 119 4.51 5.26 12.06
CA ARG A 119 5.04 3.93 11.76
C ARG A 119 5.58 3.90 10.33
N SER A 120 6.73 3.24 10.15
CA SER A 120 7.38 3.24 8.84
C SER A 120 8.16 1.96 8.58
N SER A 121 8.55 1.76 7.33
CA SER A 121 9.41 0.65 6.91
C SER A 121 10.75 0.58 7.67
N THR A 122 11.22 1.70 8.21
CA THR A 122 12.49 1.77 8.97
C THR A 122 12.30 1.67 10.48
N SER A 123 11.24 2.25 11.06
CA SER A 123 10.99 2.22 12.51
C SER A 123 10.15 1.03 12.96
N SER A 124 9.35 0.47 12.07
CA SER A 124 8.39 -0.60 12.36
C SER A 124 8.31 -1.55 11.13
N PRO A 125 9.41 -2.23 10.77
CA PRO A 125 9.52 -2.95 9.50
C PRO A 125 8.53 -4.12 9.36
N THR A 126 8.00 -4.65 10.46
CA THR A 126 6.98 -5.69 10.45
C THR A 126 5.57 -5.16 10.16
N LEU A 127 5.38 -3.85 10.17
CA LEU A 127 4.10 -3.18 9.96
C LEU A 127 3.98 -2.54 8.57
N VAL A 128 5.06 -2.57 7.78
CA VAL A 128 5.07 -2.03 6.40
C VAL A 128 5.67 -3.08 5.48
N TRP A 129 4.91 -3.47 4.47
CA TRP A 129 5.27 -4.52 3.53
C TRP A 129 5.24 -3.99 2.10
N ALA A 130 6.27 -4.33 1.33
CA ALA A 130 6.32 -4.09 -0.10
C ALA A 130 6.24 -5.43 -0.84
N LEU A 131 5.25 -5.59 -1.70
CA LEU A 131 5.02 -6.82 -2.46
C LEU A 131 4.94 -6.50 -3.95
N VAL A 132 5.31 -7.47 -4.78
CA VAL A 132 5.21 -7.37 -6.23
C VAL A 132 4.25 -8.40 -6.79
N ASN A 133 3.94 -8.29 -8.07
CA ASN A 133 3.02 -9.22 -8.73
C ASN A 133 3.43 -10.68 -8.52
N GLY A 134 2.49 -11.51 -8.05
CA GLY A 134 2.67 -12.93 -7.77
C GLY A 134 3.19 -13.26 -6.36
N ASP A 135 3.62 -12.27 -5.57
CA ASP A 135 3.95 -12.49 -4.15
C ASP A 135 2.68 -12.86 -3.37
N THR A 136 2.83 -13.70 -2.35
CA THR A 136 1.73 -14.05 -1.45
C THR A 136 1.61 -12.98 -0.38
N CYS A 137 0.42 -12.45 -0.19
CA CYS A 137 0.13 -11.54 0.91
C CYS A 137 0.32 -12.25 2.26
N PRO A 138 0.75 -11.53 3.30
CA PRO A 138 0.70 -12.04 4.66
C PRO A 138 -0.70 -12.58 5.00
N ASN A 139 -0.78 -13.62 5.84
CA ASN A 139 -2.00 -14.38 6.11
C ASN A 139 -3.20 -13.56 6.64
N ARG A 140 -3.00 -12.28 6.91
CA ARG A 140 -4.01 -11.38 7.46
C ARG A 140 -4.41 -10.22 6.54
N VAL A 141 -4.01 -10.27 5.26
CA VAL A 141 -4.52 -9.36 4.24
C VAL A 141 -5.43 -10.14 3.30
N PRO A 142 -6.69 -9.81 3.18
CA PRO A 142 -7.58 -8.99 4.00
C PRO A 142 -8.30 -9.87 5.06
N ASP A 143 -8.02 -9.69 6.33
CA ASP A 143 -8.65 -10.46 7.42
C ASP A 143 -9.85 -9.73 8.05
N TYR A 144 -10.32 -8.66 7.44
CA TYR A 144 -11.39 -7.84 7.97
C TYR A 144 -12.74 -8.24 7.36
N ASN A 145 -13.67 -8.71 8.22
CA ASN A 145 -15.02 -9.14 7.84
C ASN A 145 -16.00 -7.99 7.52
N ALA A 146 -15.50 -6.79 7.19
CA ALA A 146 -16.31 -5.68 6.74
C ALA A 146 -16.24 -5.55 5.21
N PRO A 147 -17.25 -6.04 4.47
CA PRO A 147 -17.23 -6.08 3.00
C PRO A 147 -16.97 -4.73 2.33
N SER A 148 -17.26 -3.63 3.03
CA SER A 148 -17.02 -2.27 2.54
C SER A 148 -15.55 -1.85 2.58
N LEU A 149 -14.73 -2.43 3.48
CA LEU A 149 -13.33 -2.07 3.65
C LEU A 149 -12.40 -2.87 2.73
N GLU A 150 -12.79 -4.08 2.37
CA GLU A 150 -12.01 -4.96 1.49
C GLU A 150 -12.20 -4.66 0.00
N THR A 151 -13.20 -3.87 -0.37
CA THR A 151 -13.57 -3.67 -1.78
C THR A 151 -12.45 -3.07 -2.61
N PHE A 152 -11.62 -2.19 -2.05
CA PHE A 152 -10.53 -1.57 -2.78
C PHE A 152 -9.39 -2.54 -3.09
N LEU A 153 -9.22 -3.63 -2.30
CA LEU A 153 -8.18 -4.65 -2.52
C LEU A 153 -8.60 -5.76 -3.49
N LYS A 154 -9.88 -5.98 -3.74
CA LYS A 154 -10.39 -7.10 -4.57
C LYS A 154 -9.77 -7.18 -5.96
N ASN A 155 -9.41 -6.06 -6.54
CA ASN A 155 -8.81 -5.99 -7.87
C ASN A 155 -7.31 -6.30 -7.85
N TYR A 156 -6.68 -6.31 -6.67
CA TYR A 156 -5.23 -6.43 -6.48
C TYR A 156 -4.80 -7.76 -5.86
N LEU A 157 -5.76 -8.61 -5.53
CA LEU A 157 -5.52 -9.94 -4.97
C LEU A 157 -6.30 -11.00 -5.77
N ASP A 158 -5.73 -12.19 -5.91
CA ASP A 158 -6.44 -13.34 -6.47
C ASP A 158 -7.07 -14.21 -5.37
N SER A 159 -7.81 -15.23 -5.77
CA SER A 159 -8.47 -16.17 -4.85
C SER A 159 -7.50 -17.01 -3.99
N SER A 160 -6.21 -16.98 -4.29
CA SER A 160 -5.13 -17.62 -3.52
C SER A 160 -4.36 -16.61 -2.68
N ASN A 161 -4.89 -15.42 -2.50
CA ASN A 161 -4.29 -14.30 -1.77
C ASN A 161 -2.92 -13.85 -2.33
N LYS A 162 -2.73 -13.99 -3.64
CA LYS A 162 -1.55 -13.49 -4.34
C LYS A 162 -1.80 -12.12 -4.95
N VAL A 163 -0.78 -11.28 -4.90
CA VAL A 163 -0.80 -9.94 -5.47
C VAL A 163 -0.95 -10.00 -7.00
N ARG A 164 -1.90 -9.21 -7.53
CA ARG A 164 -2.20 -9.04 -8.96
C ARG A 164 -2.10 -7.56 -9.33
N ILE A 165 -0.91 -7.14 -9.72
CA ILE A 165 -0.59 -5.78 -10.15
C ILE A 165 0.21 -5.81 -11.44
N GLY A 166 0.51 -4.65 -12.01
CA GLY A 166 1.32 -4.56 -13.20
C GLY A 166 2.75 -5.09 -13.01
N PRO A 167 3.43 -5.43 -14.11
CA PRO A 167 4.77 -6.03 -14.05
C PRO A 167 5.84 -5.10 -13.47
N MET A 168 5.60 -3.78 -13.49
CA MET A 168 6.49 -2.74 -12.95
C MET A 168 5.96 -2.10 -11.68
N ASP A 169 4.96 -2.72 -11.04
CA ASP A 169 4.32 -2.19 -9.84
C ASP A 169 4.84 -2.86 -8.57
N VAL A 170 4.78 -2.10 -7.48
CA VAL A 170 4.94 -2.54 -6.10
C VAL A 170 3.72 -2.05 -5.31
N ILE A 171 3.09 -2.95 -4.56
CA ILE A 171 2.04 -2.58 -3.61
C ILE A 171 2.65 -2.48 -2.21
N ILE A 172 2.31 -1.42 -1.50
CA ILE A 172 2.77 -1.17 -0.13
C ILE A 172 1.57 -1.30 0.81
N PHE A 173 1.66 -2.22 1.76
CA PHE A 173 0.69 -2.40 2.83
C PHE A 173 1.23 -1.81 4.12
N MET A 174 0.41 -1.09 4.87
CA MET A 174 0.79 -0.50 6.15
C MET A 174 -0.26 -0.80 7.22
N GLU A 175 0.20 -1.30 8.36
CA GLU A 175 -0.56 -1.42 9.60
C GLU A 175 -0.21 -0.25 10.51
N LEU A 176 -1.18 0.59 10.82
CA LEU A 176 -0.98 1.81 11.60
C LEU A 176 -1.62 1.75 12.99
N THR A 177 -2.59 0.87 13.19
CA THR A 177 -3.41 0.81 14.41
C THR A 177 -2.91 -0.22 15.41
N HIS A 178 -2.55 -1.42 14.96
CA HIS A 178 -2.16 -2.55 15.80
C HIS A 178 -0.67 -2.89 15.67
N THR A 179 -0.09 -3.46 16.72
CA THR A 179 1.30 -3.94 16.72
C THR A 179 1.41 -5.43 16.98
N VAL A 180 0.34 -6.01 17.51
CA VAL A 180 0.29 -7.42 17.85
C VAL A 180 -0.38 -8.18 16.70
N THR A 181 0.37 -9.05 16.05
CA THR A 181 -0.08 -9.79 14.85
C THR A 181 -1.25 -10.75 15.11
N THR A 182 -1.59 -11.00 16.37
CA THR A 182 -2.73 -11.83 16.77
C THR A 182 -4.00 -11.03 17.03
N ASP A 183 -3.92 -9.69 17.03
CA ASP A 183 -5.10 -8.85 17.21
C ASP A 183 -6.00 -8.95 15.98
N VAL A 184 -7.32 -8.93 16.20
CA VAL A 184 -8.32 -9.04 15.13
C VAL A 184 -8.23 -7.88 14.14
N GLY A 185 -7.83 -6.70 14.59
CA GLY A 185 -7.66 -5.51 13.75
C GLY A 185 -6.28 -5.40 13.09
N TYR A 186 -5.39 -6.39 13.23
CA TYR A 186 -4.11 -6.42 12.53
C TYR A 186 -4.32 -6.99 11.14
N ASP A 187 -4.57 -6.14 10.15
CA ASP A 187 -4.95 -6.56 8.80
C ASP A 187 -4.10 -5.94 7.67
N GLN A 188 -3.17 -5.04 8.03
CA GLN A 188 -2.21 -4.38 7.12
C GLN A 188 -2.85 -3.56 5.99
N GLN A 189 -4.11 -3.18 6.12
CA GLN A 189 -4.82 -2.37 5.13
C GLN A 189 -5.18 -0.97 5.62
N ASP A 190 -4.59 -0.53 6.73
CA ASP A 190 -4.80 0.83 7.26
C ASP A 190 -4.39 1.93 6.27
N CYS A 191 -3.35 1.66 5.46
CA CYS A 191 -2.99 2.49 4.33
C CYS A 191 -2.33 1.62 3.25
N VAL A 192 -2.88 1.61 2.05
CA VAL A 192 -2.36 0.83 0.93
C VAL A 192 -2.02 1.74 -0.25
N LEU A 193 -0.78 1.63 -0.72
CA LEU A 193 -0.28 2.40 -1.86
C LEU A 193 0.09 1.47 -3.02
N LEU A 194 -0.07 1.98 -4.25
CA LEU A 194 0.50 1.38 -5.44
C LEU A 194 1.58 2.30 -5.99
N VAL A 195 2.76 1.76 -6.19
CA VAL A 195 3.94 2.45 -6.74
C VAL A 195 4.26 1.83 -8.09
N SER A 196 4.02 2.56 -9.16
CA SER A 196 4.30 2.13 -10.53
C SER A 196 5.63 2.72 -11.01
N PHE A 197 6.59 1.87 -11.30
CA PHE A 197 7.90 2.31 -11.78
C PHE A 197 7.95 2.32 -13.31
N ARG A 198 8.77 3.24 -13.85
CA ARG A 198 9.13 3.28 -15.27
C ARG A 198 10.54 3.82 -15.45
N THR A 199 11.19 3.44 -16.54
CA THR A 199 12.47 4.03 -16.94
C THR A 199 12.27 5.48 -17.37
N SER A 200 13.26 6.32 -17.11
CA SER A 200 13.30 7.73 -17.56
C SER A 200 13.56 7.83 -19.05
#